data_d34795949cc263e77a528c3d3f6e00d4
#
_entry.id   d34795949cc263e77a528c3d3f6e00d4
#
_cell.length_a   1.000
_cell.length_b   1.000
_cell.length_c   1.000
_cell.angle_alpha   90.00
_cell.angle_beta   90.00
_cell.angle_gamma   90.00
#
_symmetry.space_group_name_H-M   'P 1'
#
loop_
_entity.id
_entity.type
_entity.pdbx_description
1 polymer ?
#
loop_
_entity_poly.entity_id
_entity_poly.type
_entity_poly.pdbx_seq_one_letter_code
_entity_poly.pdbx_strand_id
1 'polypeptide(L)'
;MPEGYTHVRTARKAAETIHYKIQCPAAFAAGANGPDSFFCFEIWKKRAKRRYDLPGLGNRMHEEKTGAFLRSLCANVKTRPQVEYTLGFLSHYAADTVVHPFICAMCAPGQPYAGKGGHGYLEIALDSTLHAEDTGSALVPVDDVSPLPTGEELADITALLHTCLLETYGEDIPVEYLADAFWHTYRPVSYTHLTLPTT
;
A
#
# COMPACT_ATOMS: atom_id res chain seq x y z
N MET A 1 -1.59 4.36 8.35
CA MET A 1 -1.72 3.25 7.43
C MET A 1 -3.12 2.78 7.44
N PRO A 2 -3.85 3.32 6.63
CA PRO A 2 -5.12 2.69 6.43
C PRO A 2 -5.55 3.08 5.09
N GLU A 3 -6.43 2.86 4.44
CA GLU A 3 -6.81 2.98 3.05
C GLU A 3 -6.40 1.77 2.20
N GLY A 4 -5.86 0.71 2.84
CA GLY A 4 -5.52 -0.48 2.09
C GLY A 4 -6.74 -1.05 1.37
N TYR A 5 -7.91 -1.06 2.02
CA TYR A 5 -9.14 -1.50 1.36
C TYR A 5 -9.58 -0.53 0.27
N THR A 6 -9.54 0.77 0.52
CA THR A 6 -9.89 1.80 -0.47
C THR A 6 -9.02 1.69 -1.71
N HIS A 7 -7.71 1.50 -1.55
CA HIS A 7 -6.77 1.30 -2.65
C HIS A 7 -7.06 0.02 -3.44
N VAL A 8 -7.19 -1.12 -2.76
CA VAL A 8 -7.46 -2.42 -3.40
C VAL A 8 -8.81 -2.40 -4.12
N ARG A 9 -9.86 -1.84 -3.47
CA ARG A 9 -11.19 -1.66 -4.07
C ARG A 9 -11.12 -0.80 -5.34
N THR A 10 -10.44 0.34 -5.27
CA THR A 10 -10.28 1.26 -6.40
C THR A 10 -9.57 0.59 -7.56
N ALA A 11 -8.48 -0.12 -7.29
CA ALA A 11 -7.73 -0.86 -8.30
C ALA A 11 -8.59 -1.95 -8.97
N ARG A 12 -9.34 -2.72 -8.18
CA ARG A 12 -10.27 -3.75 -8.70
C ARG A 12 -11.35 -3.14 -9.58
N LYS A 13 -12.00 -2.06 -9.14
CA LYS A 13 -13.02 -1.36 -9.94
C LYS A 13 -12.45 -0.76 -11.22
N ALA A 14 -11.24 -0.23 -11.19
CA ALA A 14 -10.55 0.24 -12.40
C ALA A 14 -10.30 -0.92 -13.39
N ALA A 15 -9.82 -2.07 -12.89
CA ALA A 15 -9.63 -3.26 -13.73
C ALA A 15 -10.96 -3.77 -14.34
N GLU A 16 -12.05 -3.80 -13.57
CA GLU A 16 -13.38 -4.14 -14.05
C GLU A 16 -13.86 -3.20 -15.16
N THR A 17 -13.67 -1.90 -14.99
CA THR A 17 -14.09 -0.87 -15.95
C THR A 17 -13.44 -1.06 -17.33
N ILE A 18 -12.19 -1.51 -17.36
CA ILE A 18 -11.46 -1.78 -18.61
C ILE A 18 -11.52 -3.26 -19.03
N HIS A 19 -12.36 -4.06 -18.38
CA HIS A 19 -12.49 -5.50 -18.61
C HIS A 19 -11.18 -6.29 -18.48
N TYR A 20 -10.28 -5.83 -17.60
CA TYR A 20 -9.02 -6.50 -17.31
C TYR A 20 -9.24 -7.65 -16.34
N LYS A 21 -8.82 -8.86 -16.72
CA LYS A 21 -8.91 -10.05 -15.86
C LYS A 21 -7.64 -10.17 -15.01
N ILE A 22 -7.75 -9.90 -13.72
CA ILE A 22 -6.69 -10.10 -12.74
C ILE A 22 -6.39 -11.60 -12.62
N GLN A 23 -5.12 -11.99 -12.75
CA GLN A 23 -4.66 -13.39 -12.69
C GLN A 23 -3.85 -13.70 -11.42
N CYS A 24 -3.19 -12.69 -10.85
CA CYS A 24 -2.41 -12.78 -9.61
C CYS A 24 -3.01 -11.81 -8.57
N PRO A 25 -4.16 -12.15 -7.94
CA PRO A 25 -4.90 -11.20 -7.10
C PRO A 25 -4.09 -10.65 -5.92
N ALA A 26 -3.23 -11.48 -5.31
CA ALA A 26 -2.39 -11.04 -4.20
C ALA A 26 -1.29 -10.07 -4.65
N ALA A 27 -0.64 -10.34 -5.79
CA ALA A 27 0.33 -9.43 -6.38
C ALA A 27 -0.30 -8.08 -6.77
N PHE A 28 -1.50 -8.12 -7.37
CA PHE A 28 -2.25 -6.93 -7.75
C PHE A 28 -2.63 -6.08 -6.52
N ALA A 29 -3.15 -6.71 -5.46
CA ALA A 29 -3.51 -6.03 -4.21
C ALA A 29 -2.27 -5.48 -3.48
N ALA A 30 -1.16 -6.24 -3.45
CA ALA A 30 0.11 -5.76 -2.91
C ALA A 30 0.60 -4.51 -3.65
N GLY A 31 0.45 -4.47 -4.98
CA GLY A 31 0.72 -3.29 -5.78
C GLY A 31 -0.23 -2.13 -5.45
N ALA A 32 -1.52 -2.41 -5.26
CA ALA A 32 -2.51 -1.38 -4.91
C ALA A 32 -2.22 -0.70 -3.56
N ASN A 33 -1.53 -1.37 -2.63
CA ASN A 33 -1.00 -0.73 -1.43
C ASN A 33 0.26 0.13 -1.69
N GLY A 34 0.85 0.05 -2.86
CA GLY A 34 1.97 0.90 -3.25
C GLY A 34 3.13 0.90 -2.25
N PRO A 35 3.72 2.07 -1.97
CA PRO A 35 4.81 2.21 -1.00
C PRO A 35 4.36 2.09 0.46
N ASP A 36 3.06 2.04 0.75
CA ASP A 36 2.53 1.95 2.12
C ASP A 36 2.93 0.64 2.81
N SER A 37 3.17 -0.41 2.04
CA SER A 37 3.75 -1.65 2.55
C SER A 37 5.07 -1.43 3.30
N PHE A 38 5.80 -0.35 3.04
CA PHE A 38 7.07 -0.04 3.69
C PHE A 38 6.90 0.56 5.08
N PHE A 39 5.76 1.19 5.39
CA PHE A 39 5.54 1.85 6.67
C PHE A 39 5.51 0.89 7.85
N CYS A 40 5.12 -0.37 7.63
CA CYS A 40 5.09 -1.40 8.64
C CYS A 40 6.44 -2.09 8.89
N PHE A 41 7.46 -1.83 8.06
CA PHE A 41 8.74 -2.50 8.20
C PHE A 41 9.35 -2.27 9.59
N GLU A 42 9.47 -3.35 10.36
CA GLU A 42 10.02 -3.34 11.72
C GLU A 42 9.41 -2.26 12.63
N ILE A 43 8.11 -1.99 12.50
CA ILE A 43 7.40 -0.92 13.22
C ILE A 43 7.53 -1.03 14.76
N TRP A 44 7.76 -2.24 15.30
CA TRP A 44 8.00 -2.50 16.72
C TRP A 44 9.41 -2.10 17.19
N LYS A 45 10.32 -1.78 16.26
CA LYS A 45 11.66 -1.30 16.59
C LYS A 45 11.72 0.22 16.53
N LYS A 46 12.49 0.82 17.46
CA LYS A 46 12.86 2.24 17.34
C LYS A 46 13.60 2.45 16.01
N ARG A 47 13.35 3.58 15.32
CA ARG A 47 13.93 3.90 14.01
C ARG A 47 15.43 3.60 13.90
N ALA A 48 16.22 4.03 14.88
CA ALA A 48 17.68 3.82 14.92
C ALA A 48 18.11 2.33 15.08
N LYS A 49 17.17 1.42 15.34
CA LYS A 49 17.42 -0.03 15.49
C LYS A 49 16.84 -0.86 14.33
N ARG A 50 16.21 -0.24 13.36
CA ARG A 50 15.73 -0.94 12.16
C ARG A 50 16.91 -1.31 11.28
N ARG A 51 16.81 -2.45 10.59
CA ARG A 51 17.83 -2.90 9.62
C ARG A 51 17.96 -1.95 8.43
N TYR A 52 16.88 -1.27 8.10
CA TYR A 52 16.81 -0.25 7.06
C TYR A 52 15.67 0.74 7.36
N ASP A 53 15.74 1.97 6.84
CA ASP A 53 14.68 2.96 7.00
C ASP A 53 13.67 2.89 5.84
N LEU A 54 13.06 1.70 5.61
CA LEU A 54 12.02 1.54 4.60
C LEU A 54 10.84 2.50 4.80
N PRO A 55 10.36 2.79 6.03
CA PRO A 55 9.33 3.82 6.21
C PRO A 55 9.74 5.20 5.71
N GLY A 56 11.00 5.59 5.92
CA GLY A 56 11.54 6.84 5.36
C GLY A 56 11.59 6.84 3.83
N LEU A 57 11.93 5.69 3.22
CA LEU A 57 11.89 5.53 1.78
C LEU A 57 10.44 5.57 1.26
N GLY A 58 9.48 4.94 1.93
CA GLY A 58 8.06 5.01 1.59
C GLY A 58 7.57 6.45 1.50
N ASN A 59 7.89 7.31 2.49
CA ASN A 59 7.58 8.74 2.42
C ASN A 59 8.23 9.42 1.19
N ARG A 60 9.51 9.17 0.93
CA ARG A 60 10.19 9.72 -0.26
C ARG A 60 9.53 9.29 -1.57
N MET A 61 9.00 8.08 -1.64
CA MET A 61 8.33 7.57 -2.84
C MET A 61 7.00 8.29 -3.12
N HIS A 62 6.32 8.80 -2.09
CA HIS A 62 5.14 9.65 -2.26
C HIS A 62 5.50 11.07 -2.72
N GLU A 63 6.63 11.60 -2.27
CA GLU A 63 7.01 13.02 -2.45
C GLU A 63 7.99 13.25 -3.60
N GLU A 64 8.90 12.30 -3.85
CA GLU A 64 10.03 12.48 -4.76
C GLU A 64 10.08 11.43 -5.85
N LYS A 65 10.43 11.86 -7.07
CA LYS A 65 10.72 10.99 -8.23
C LYS A 65 9.62 9.97 -8.58
N THR A 66 8.38 10.16 -8.12
CA THR A 66 7.26 9.22 -8.31
C THR A 66 7.09 8.83 -9.77
N GLY A 67 7.03 9.81 -10.69
CA GLY A 67 6.92 9.53 -12.12
C GLY A 67 8.11 8.77 -12.71
N ALA A 68 9.33 8.94 -12.16
CA ALA A 68 10.50 8.18 -12.58
C ALA A 68 10.38 6.73 -12.11
N PHE A 69 9.96 6.51 -10.86
CA PHE A 69 9.75 5.17 -10.32
C PHE A 69 8.66 4.41 -11.06
N LEU A 70 7.51 5.03 -11.36
CA LEU A 70 6.45 4.41 -12.16
C LEU A 70 6.93 4.00 -13.56
N ARG A 71 7.75 4.83 -14.21
CA ARG A 71 8.37 4.48 -15.50
C ARG A 71 9.35 3.30 -15.36
N SER A 72 10.16 3.28 -14.30
CA SER A 72 11.09 2.17 -14.03
C SER A 72 10.31 0.87 -13.79
N LEU A 73 9.22 0.88 -13.01
CA LEU A 73 8.34 -0.28 -12.87
C LEU A 73 7.86 -0.79 -14.23
N CYS A 74 7.26 0.09 -15.05
CA CYS A 74 6.73 -0.30 -16.37
C CYS A 74 7.83 -0.83 -17.32
N ALA A 75 9.05 -0.33 -17.23
CA ALA A 75 10.16 -0.72 -18.09
C ALA A 75 10.80 -2.07 -17.70
N ASN A 76 10.71 -2.44 -16.41
CA ASN A 76 11.41 -3.60 -15.86
C ASN A 76 10.52 -4.84 -15.64
N VAL A 77 9.21 -4.77 -15.89
CA VAL A 77 8.31 -5.93 -15.76
C VAL A 77 8.72 -7.07 -16.72
N LYS A 78 8.78 -8.30 -16.19
CA LYS A 78 9.17 -9.51 -16.95
C LYS A 78 8.20 -10.67 -16.75
N THR A 79 7.51 -10.72 -15.62
CA THR A 79 6.63 -11.81 -15.24
C THR A 79 5.19 -11.33 -15.01
N ARG A 80 4.25 -12.27 -14.98
CA ARG A 80 2.85 -11.92 -14.75
C ARG A 80 2.62 -11.28 -13.36
N PRO A 81 3.16 -11.81 -12.25
CA PRO A 81 3.05 -11.15 -10.95
C PRO A 81 3.61 -9.72 -10.94
N GLN A 82 4.72 -9.46 -11.63
CA GLN A 82 5.30 -8.13 -11.76
C GLN A 82 4.39 -7.15 -12.52
N VAL A 83 3.73 -7.62 -13.59
CA VAL A 83 2.74 -6.81 -14.33
C VAL A 83 1.57 -6.47 -13.43
N GLU A 84 1.00 -7.46 -12.74
CA GLU A 84 -0.14 -7.26 -11.83
C GLU A 84 0.21 -6.30 -10.68
N TYR A 85 1.38 -6.47 -10.06
CA TYR A 85 1.90 -5.55 -9.05
C TYR A 85 2.04 -4.12 -9.59
N THR A 86 2.60 -3.97 -10.79
CA THR A 86 2.80 -2.65 -11.41
C THR A 86 1.47 -1.96 -11.70
N LEU A 87 0.48 -2.69 -12.20
CA LEU A 87 -0.87 -2.14 -12.45
C LEU A 87 -1.54 -1.69 -11.14
N GLY A 88 -1.42 -2.49 -10.08
CA GLY A 88 -1.86 -2.10 -8.74
C GLY A 88 -1.17 -0.82 -8.27
N PHE A 89 0.16 -0.73 -8.42
CA PHE A 89 0.95 0.42 -7.99
C PHE A 89 0.59 1.72 -8.73
N LEU A 90 0.31 1.62 -10.02
CA LEU A 90 -0.21 2.75 -10.81
C LEU A 90 -1.57 3.21 -10.28
N SER A 91 -2.44 2.26 -9.91
CA SER A 91 -3.75 2.56 -9.33
C SER A 91 -3.62 3.22 -7.94
N HIS A 92 -2.69 2.75 -7.09
CA HIS A 92 -2.40 3.39 -5.81
C HIS A 92 -2.12 4.87 -5.98
N TYR A 93 -1.15 5.19 -6.83
CA TYR A 93 -0.76 6.57 -7.07
C TYR A 93 -1.91 7.43 -7.63
N ALA A 94 -2.70 6.88 -8.55
CA ALA A 94 -3.86 7.58 -9.08
C ALA A 94 -4.93 7.86 -8.01
N ALA A 95 -5.19 6.90 -7.11
CA ALA A 95 -6.12 7.06 -5.99
C ALA A 95 -5.63 8.13 -5.00
N ASP A 96 -4.35 8.10 -4.63
CA ASP A 96 -3.74 9.08 -3.72
C ASP A 96 -3.87 10.51 -4.21
N THR A 97 -3.65 10.74 -5.51
CA THR A 97 -3.77 12.09 -6.08
C THR A 97 -5.19 12.67 -5.98
N VAL A 98 -6.20 11.82 -5.82
CA VAL A 98 -7.61 12.21 -5.69
C VAL A 98 -8.05 12.29 -4.24
N VAL A 99 -7.71 11.28 -3.43
CA VAL A 99 -8.22 11.12 -2.06
C VAL A 99 -7.46 11.98 -1.05
N HIS A 100 -6.13 12.02 -1.10
CA HIS A 100 -5.31 12.74 -0.13
C HIS A 100 -5.61 14.24 -0.04
N PRO A 101 -5.86 14.99 -1.14
CA PRO A 101 -6.26 16.39 -1.02
C PRO A 101 -7.51 16.61 -0.16
N PHE A 102 -8.49 15.71 -0.24
CA PHE A 102 -9.68 15.75 0.61
C PHE A 102 -9.35 15.43 2.06
N ILE A 103 -8.62 14.35 2.34
CA ILE A 103 -8.20 13.97 3.70
C ILE A 103 -7.39 15.11 4.34
N CYS A 104 -6.41 15.66 3.62
CA CYS A 104 -5.59 16.78 4.10
C CYS A 104 -6.45 18.03 4.40
N ALA A 105 -7.41 18.34 3.54
CA ALA A 105 -8.33 19.46 3.77
C ALA A 105 -9.15 19.28 5.05
N MET A 106 -9.64 18.08 5.33
CA MET A 106 -10.40 17.76 6.55
C MET A 106 -9.55 17.77 7.82
N CYS A 107 -8.23 17.61 7.69
CA CYS A 107 -7.25 17.66 8.78
C CYS A 107 -6.57 19.02 8.95
N ALA A 108 -6.90 20.02 8.12
CA ALA A 108 -6.32 21.36 8.20
C ALA A 108 -6.65 22.06 9.52
N PRO A 109 -5.84 23.02 9.99
CA PRO A 109 -6.10 23.76 11.22
C PRO A 109 -7.52 24.36 11.24
N GLY A 110 -8.25 24.14 12.32
CA GLY A 110 -9.64 24.58 12.48
C GLY A 110 -10.71 23.63 11.92
N GLN A 111 -10.32 22.56 11.26
CA GLN A 111 -11.24 21.53 10.77
C GLN A 111 -11.52 20.46 11.86
N PRO A 112 -12.62 19.68 11.75
CA PRO A 112 -13.02 18.72 12.79
C PRO A 112 -11.96 17.66 13.10
N TYR A 113 -11.09 17.33 12.16
CA TYR A 113 -10.06 16.29 12.29
C TYR A 113 -8.64 16.84 12.36
N ALA A 114 -8.46 18.12 12.71
CA ALA A 114 -7.16 18.80 12.80
C ALA A 114 -6.23 18.28 13.92
N GLY A 115 -6.61 17.23 14.63
CA GLY A 115 -5.84 16.69 15.75
C GLY A 115 -4.84 15.60 15.33
N LYS A 116 -3.92 15.27 16.26
CA LYS A 116 -3.01 14.14 16.09
C LYS A 116 -3.82 12.84 15.90
N GLY A 117 -3.61 12.18 14.78
CA GLY A 117 -4.30 10.93 14.41
C GLY A 117 -5.57 11.14 13.59
N GLY A 118 -6.03 12.39 13.35
CA GLY A 118 -7.22 12.66 12.54
C GLY A 118 -7.11 12.12 11.11
N HIS A 119 -5.95 12.24 10.49
CA HIS A 119 -5.65 11.69 9.16
C HIS A 119 -5.92 10.17 9.13
N GLY A 120 -5.22 9.39 9.96
CA GLY A 120 -5.41 7.94 10.01
C GLY A 120 -6.81 7.51 10.45
N TYR A 121 -7.49 8.32 11.27
CA TYR A 121 -8.90 8.05 11.62
C TYR A 121 -9.81 8.15 10.41
N LEU A 122 -9.66 9.20 9.59
CA LEU A 122 -10.47 9.38 8.38
C LEU A 122 -10.26 8.25 7.37
N GLU A 123 -9.03 7.83 7.22
CA GLU A 123 -8.65 6.73 6.33
C GLU A 123 -9.30 5.41 6.78
N ILE A 124 -9.18 5.05 8.07
CA ILE A 124 -9.84 3.86 8.63
C ILE A 124 -11.36 3.96 8.49
N ALA A 125 -11.94 5.14 8.73
CA ALA A 125 -13.38 5.34 8.60
C ALA A 125 -13.84 5.17 7.15
N LEU A 126 -13.04 5.64 6.18
CA LEU A 126 -13.31 5.45 4.75
C LEU A 126 -13.27 3.96 4.38
N ASP A 127 -12.22 3.24 4.76
CA ASP A 127 -12.10 1.79 4.53
C ASP A 127 -13.30 1.04 5.10
N SER A 128 -13.65 1.30 6.35
CA SER A 128 -14.78 0.64 7.03
C SER A 128 -16.12 0.96 6.36
N THR A 129 -16.31 2.20 5.91
CA THR A 129 -17.54 2.62 5.23
C THR A 129 -17.69 1.93 3.87
N LEU A 130 -16.63 1.95 3.06
CA LEU A 130 -16.63 1.33 1.73
C LEU A 130 -16.75 -0.19 1.83
N HIS A 131 -16.12 -0.82 2.83
CA HIS A 131 -16.26 -2.25 3.06
C HIS A 131 -17.67 -2.61 3.50
N ALA A 132 -18.31 -1.78 4.34
CA ALA A 132 -19.70 -1.98 4.73
C ALA A 132 -20.68 -1.84 3.54
N GLU A 133 -20.42 -0.90 2.61
CA GLU A 133 -21.18 -0.76 1.37
C GLU A 133 -21.08 -2.02 0.49
N ASP A 134 -19.89 -2.58 0.37
CA ASP A 134 -19.64 -3.71 -0.54
C ASP A 134 -20.07 -5.07 0.06
N THR A 135 -19.99 -5.24 1.40
CA THR A 135 -20.13 -6.55 2.07
C THR A 135 -21.19 -6.60 3.17
N GLY A 136 -21.69 -5.44 3.63
CA GLY A 136 -22.57 -5.32 4.78
C GLY A 136 -21.83 -5.30 6.14
N SER A 137 -20.51 -5.37 6.17
CA SER A 137 -19.68 -5.37 7.39
C SER A 137 -18.69 -4.21 7.39
N ALA A 138 -18.64 -3.46 8.47
CA ALA A 138 -17.62 -2.42 8.67
C ALA A 138 -16.25 -2.97 9.13
N LEU A 139 -16.20 -4.26 9.49
CA LEU A 139 -14.94 -4.95 9.84
C LEU A 139 -14.23 -5.38 8.56
N VAL A 140 -13.07 -4.80 8.28
CA VAL A 140 -12.27 -5.09 7.09
C VAL A 140 -11.27 -6.21 7.40
N PRO A 141 -11.37 -7.40 6.76
CA PRO A 141 -10.40 -8.47 6.93
C PRO A 141 -9.04 -8.09 6.34
N VAL A 142 -7.96 -8.60 6.95
CA VAL A 142 -6.60 -8.36 6.46
C VAL A 142 -6.39 -8.83 5.01
N ASP A 143 -7.01 -9.95 4.64
CA ASP A 143 -6.89 -10.50 3.29
C ASP A 143 -7.58 -9.64 2.23
N ASP A 144 -8.51 -8.77 2.62
CA ASP A 144 -9.12 -7.79 1.71
C ASP A 144 -8.27 -6.54 1.53
N VAL A 145 -7.37 -6.28 2.48
CA VAL A 145 -6.47 -5.11 2.50
C VAL A 145 -5.10 -5.44 1.95
N SER A 146 -4.47 -6.49 2.47
CA SER A 146 -3.07 -6.81 2.19
C SER A 146 -2.85 -8.32 2.13
N PRO A 147 -3.50 -9.02 1.18
CA PRO A 147 -3.27 -10.45 1.00
C PRO A 147 -1.79 -10.67 0.67
N LEU A 148 -1.19 -11.69 1.32
CA LEU A 148 0.22 -11.98 1.11
C LEU A 148 0.40 -12.71 -0.22
N PRO A 149 1.25 -12.21 -1.14
CA PRO A 149 1.63 -12.93 -2.35
C PRO A 149 2.27 -14.29 -2.03
N THR A 150 2.12 -15.27 -2.92
CA THR A 150 2.82 -16.57 -2.81
C THR A 150 4.34 -16.38 -2.80
N GLY A 151 5.10 -17.41 -2.39
CA GLY A 151 6.55 -17.30 -2.34
C GLY A 151 7.19 -16.94 -3.70
N GLU A 152 6.67 -17.48 -4.80
CA GLU A 152 7.13 -17.17 -6.16
C GLU A 152 6.72 -15.76 -6.59
N GLU A 153 5.47 -15.37 -6.37
CA GLU A 153 5.00 -14.00 -6.66
C GLU A 153 5.79 -12.96 -5.85
N LEU A 154 6.05 -13.25 -4.56
CA LEU A 154 6.81 -12.36 -3.69
C LEU A 154 8.26 -12.21 -4.15
N ALA A 155 8.90 -13.29 -4.58
CA ALA A 155 10.25 -13.27 -5.15
C ALA A 155 10.29 -12.41 -6.43
N ASP A 156 9.32 -12.57 -7.32
CA ASP A 156 9.20 -11.78 -8.55
C ASP A 156 9.02 -10.28 -8.24
N ILE A 157 8.11 -9.94 -7.33
CA ILE A 157 7.82 -8.55 -6.93
C ILE A 157 9.04 -7.91 -6.29
N THR A 158 9.71 -8.59 -5.37
CA THR A 158 10.87 -8.03 -4.67
C THR A 158 12.08 -7.85 -5.56
N ALA A 159 12.28 -8.72 -6.56
CA ALA A 159 13.30 -8.55 -7.59
C ALA A 159 13.02 -7.32 -8.46
N LEU A 160 11.77 -7.09 -8.86
CA LEU A 160 11.36 -5.88 -9.59
C LEU A 160 11.61 -4.63 -8.74
N LEU A 161 11.13 -4.62 -7.48
CA LEU A 161 11.29 -3.50 -6.56
C LEU A 161 12.76 -3.17 -6.33
N HIS A 162 13.62 -4.16 -6.07
CA HIS A 162 15.06 -3.97 -5.90
C HIS A 162 15.66 -3.23 -7.09
N THR A 163 15.39 -3.69 -8.32
CA THR A 163 15.86 -3.05 -9.55
C THR A 163 15.40 -1.61 -9.65
N CYS A 164 14.09 -1.36 -9.47
CA CYS A 164 13.51 -0.03 -9.65
C CYS A 164 13.91 0.96 -8.56
N LEU A 165 14.11 0.50 -7.32
CA LEU A 165 14.59 1.32 -6.21
C LEU A 165 16.05 1.72 -6.42
N LEU A 166 16.88 0.80 -6.87
CA LEU A 166 18.28 1.09 -7.21
C LEU A 166 18.37 2.11 -8.36
N GLU A 167 17.64 1.90 -9.45
CA GLU A 167 17.63 2.80 -10.62
C GLU A 167 17.12 4.20 -10.27
N THR A 168 16.05 4.29 -9.48
CA THR A 168 15.36 5.56 -9.25
C THR A 168 15.95 6.36 -8.09
N TYR A 169 16.21 5.68 -6.98
CA TYR A 169 16.61 6.32 -5.71
C TYR A 169 18.07 6.08 -5.35
N GLY A 170 18.77 5.15 -6.01
CA GLY A 170 20.11 4.71 -5.65
C GLY A 170 20.14 3.84 -4.40
N GLU A 171 19.00 3.23 -4.04
CA GLU A 171 18.84 2.43 -2.82
C GLU A 171 19.02 0.94 -3.15
N ASP A 172 20.17 0.39 -2.75
CA ASP A 172 20.51 -1.03 -2.88
C ASP A 172 19.98 -1.81 -1.67
N ILE A 173 18.71 -2.18 -1.72
CA ILE A 173 18.00 -2.82 -0.61
C ILE A 173 17.96 -4.32 -0.82
N PRO A 174 18.42 -5.14 0.15
CA PRO A 174 18.29 -6.58 0.08
C PRO A 174 16.84 -7.02 -0.16
N VAL A 175 16.63 -7.97 -1.08
CA VAL A 175 15.28 -8.45 -1.45
C VAL A 175 14.53 -9.04 -0.27
N GLU A 176 15.23 -9.62 0.69
CA GLU A 176 14.65 -10.13 1.93
C GLU A 176 14.05 -9.03 2.81
N TYR A 177 14.57 -7.79 2.79
CA TYR A 177 13.98 -6.67 3.53
C TYR A 177 12.71 -6.19 2.85
N LEU A 178 12.68 -6.22 1.52
CA LEU A 178 11.48 -5.92 0.75
C LEU A 178 10.40 -6.98 0.98
N ALA A 179 10.76 -8.27 1.01
CA ALA A 179 9.84 -9.35 1.34
C ALA A 179 9.29 -9.21 2.78
N ASP A 180 10.16 -8.90 3.73
CA ASP A 180 9.76 -8.66 5.12
C ASP A 180 8.80 -7.48 5.26
N ALA A 181 8.87 -6.46 4.40
CA ALA A 181 7.93 -5.34 4.43
C ALA A 181 6.48 -5.80 4.18
N PHE A 182 6.26 -6.70 3.21
CA PHE A 182 4.93 -7.29 2.96
C PHE A 182 4.46 -8.13 4.15
N TRP A 183 5.33 -8.97 4.74
CA TRP A 183 5.02 -9.73 5.94
C TRP A 183 4.70 -8.85 7.15
N HIS A 184 5.46 -7.75 7.30
CA HIS A 184 5.26 -6.81 8.39
C HIS A 184 3.98 -5.97 8.20
N THR A 185 3.51 -5.80 6.99
CA THR A 185 2.22 -5.16 6.71
C THR A 185 1.06 -6.11 7.00
N TYR A 186 1.14 -7.35 6.56
CA TYR A 186 0.12 -8.37 6.82
C TYR A 186 -0.16 -8.57 8.32
N ARG A 187 0.89 -8.66 9.15
CA ARG A 187 0.76 -8.91 10.59
C ARG A 187 0.09 -7.78 11.38
N PRO A 188 0.53 -6.50 11.35
CA PRO A 188 -0.13 -5.42 12.08
C PRO A 188 -1.56 -5.17 11.65
N VAL A 189 -1.86 -5.27 10.35
CA VAL A 189 -3.23 -5.11 9.86
C VAL A 189 -4.14 -6.18 10.48
N SER A 190 -3.67 -7.43 10.60
CA SER A 190 -4.44 -8.48 11.28
C SER A 190 -4.72 -8.19 12.76
N TYR A 191 -3.86 -7.42 13.46
CA TYR A 191 -4.06 -7.03 14.86
C TYR A 191 -4.92 -5.78 15.02
N THR A 192 -4.78 -4.78 14.15
CA THR A 192 -5.51 -3.50 14.28
C THR A 192 -7.01 -3.63 14.00
N HIS A 193 -7.41 -4.49 13.08
CA HIS A 193 -8.83 -4.75 12.82
C HIS A 193 -9.55 -5.54 13.93
N LEU A 194 -8.79 -6.21 14.81
CA LEU A 194 -9.34 -6.93 15.98
C LEU A 194 -9.59 -6.03 17.20
N THR A 195 -9.10 -4.79 17.21
CA THR A 195 -9.07 -3.93 18.40
C THR A 195 -9.82 -2.60 18.25
N LEU A 196 -10.61 -2.40 17.19
CA LEU A 196 -11.46 -1.21 17.12
C LEU A 196 -12.51 -1.28 18.26
N PRO A 197 -12.59 -0.23 19.12
CA PRO A 197 -13.64 -0.19 20.13
C PRO A 197 -14.99 -0.15 19.43
N THR A 198 -15.81 -1.14 19.71
CA THR A 198 -17.25 -1.07 19.41
C THR A 198 -17.86 -0.04 20.39
N THR A 199 -18.03 1.19 19.94
CA THR A 199 -18.86 2.20 20.61
C THR A 199 -20.09 2.46 19.80
#